data_4783232db9dc31c0ba298edab7df765a
#
_entry.id   4783232db9dc31c0ba298edab7df765a
#
_cell.length_a   1.000
_cell.length_b   1.000
_cell.length_c   1.000
_cell.angle_alpha   90.00
_cell.angle_beta   90.00
_cell.angle_gamma   90.00
#
_symmetry.space_group_name_H-M   'P 1'
#
loop_
_entity.id
_entity.type
_entity.pdbx_description
1 polymer ?
#
loop_
_entity_poly.entity_id
_entity_poly.type
_entity_poly.pdbx_seq_one_letter_code
_entity_poly.pdbx_strand_id
1 'polypeptide(L)'
;MLNAEVEPVETEEPEKVEKTDKDKDIEKELLVTFMKEMKDTMIEMFKHMQPNNNTTMSHSHNNSHNKTFNLQFFLNEQCKDALNIDEFVSSIKIKLSDLEDTGRLGYVEGVSRILIKNLKDLDTYKRPIHCSDLKREVLYIKSDDKWEKDDENNEQIRSAIKQVANQNIRQIPIWTNEYPECKNPTSKKNDQYLKIVSNAMSGISSEEQTKNVTQIIKNVAKEVVIDK
;
A
#
# COMPACT_ATOMS: atom_id res chain seq x y z
N MET A 1 -69.86 -13.66 25.46
CA MET A 1 -69.15 -13.40 24.21
C MET A 1 -68.68 -11.97 24.30
N LEU A 2 -67.42 -11.77 24.67
CA LEU A 2 -66.77 -10.47 24.76
C LEU A 2 -65.66 -10.48 23.71
N ASN A 3 -65.84 -9.68 22.66
CA ASN A 3 -64.78 -9.41 21.65
C ASN A 3 -63.77 -8.41 22.26
N ALA A 4 -62.57 -8.80 22.39
CA ALA A 4 -61.47 -7.90 22.68
C ALA A 4 -60.85 -7.43 21.32
N GLU A 5 -61.07 -6.16 21.01
CA GLU A 5 -60.37 -5.47 19.93
C GLU A 5 -58.92 -5.27 20.34
N VAL A 6 -57.98 -5.74 19.49
CA VAL A 6 -56.54 -5.52 19.61
C VAL A 6 -56.21 -4.30 18.77
N GLU A 7 -55.81 -3.21 19.42
CA GLU A 7 -55.30 -2.02 18.75
C GLU A 7 -53.91 -2.31 18.13
N PRO A 8 -53.58 -1.75 16.95
CA PRO A 8 -52.25 -1.93 16.33
C PRO A 8 -51.22 -1.07 17.05
N VAL A 9 -50.10 -1.71 17.42
CA VAL A 9 -48.92 -1.05 17.94
C VAL A 9 -48.23 -0.28 16.80
N GLU A 10 -48.23 1.05 16.91
CA GLU A 10 -47.41 1.92 16.03
C GLU A 10 -45.95 1.67 16.30
N THR A 11 -45.25 1.19 15.26
CA THR A 11 -43.80 1.10 15.25
C THR A 11 -43.23 2.48 14.91
N GLU A 12 -42.67 3.14 15.91
CA GLU A 12 -41.89 4.36 15.71
C GLU A 12 -40.64 4.07 14.85
N GLU A 13 -40.55 4.70 13.69
CA GLU A 13 -39.33 4.71 12.88
C GLU A 13 -38.25 5.48 13.64
N PRO A 14 -36.94 5.01 13.60
CA PRO A 14 -35.87 5.73 14.26
C PRO A 14 -35.64 7.09 13.60
N GLU A 15 -35.78 8.14 14.38
CA GLU A 15 -35.49 9.52 14.02
C GLU A 15 -34.07 9.62 13.39
N LYS A 16 -34.01 10.04 12.15
CA LYS A 16 -32.75 10.42 11.50
C LYS A 16 -32.22 11.66 12.21
N VAL A 17 -31.21 11.45 13.07
CA VAL A 17 -30.43 12.54 13.65
C VAL A 17 -29.65 13.21 12.51
N GLU A 18 -30.16 14.32 11.99
CA GLU A 18 -29.39 15.17 11.06
C GLU A 18 -28.19 15.74 11.81
N LYS A 19 -27.00 15.34 11.37
CA LYS A 19 -25.76 15.92 11.89
C LYS A 19 -25.76 17.42 11.59
N THR A 20 -25.58 18.22 12.63
CA THR A 20 -25.45 19.67 12.46
C THR A 20 -24.19 20.01 11.69
N ASP A 21 -24.16 21.17 11.00
CA ASP A 21 -22.96 21.59 10.25
C ASP A 21 -21.74 21.74 11.18
N LYS A 22 -21.95 22.00 12.47
CA LYS A 22 -20.90 21.97 13.50
C LYS A 22 -20.27 20.60 13.73
N ASP A 23 -21.06 19.53 13.67
CA ASP A 23 -20.54 18.16 13.83
C ASP A 23 -19.69 17.74 12.62
N LYS A 24 -20.06 18.20 11.43
CA LYS A 24 -19.28 17.97 10.19
C LYS A 24 -17.95 18.74 10.22
N ASP A 25 -17.94 19.95 10.78
CA ASP A 25 -16.72 20.75 10.91
C ASP A 25 -15.78 20.16 11.96
N ILE A 26 -16.29 19.63 13.07
CA ILE A 26 -15.51 18.95 14.10
C ILE A 26 -14.91 17.63 13.53
N GLU A 27 -15.68 16.86 12.77
CA GLU A 27 -15.16 15.64 12.10
C GLU A 27 -14.05 15.97 11.08
N LYS A 28 -14.20 17.07 10.32
CA LYS A 28 -13.15 17.56 9.41
C LYS A 28 -11.88 17.98 10.14
N GLU A 29 -12.04 18.72 11.21
CA GLU A 29 -10.92 19.23 12.00
C GLU A 29 -10.16 18.10 12.70
N LEU A 30 -10.87 17.12 13.22
CA LEU A 30 -10.29 15.90 13.79
C LEU A 30 -9.52 15.08 12.74
N LEU A 31 -10.09 14.94 11.55
CA LEU A 31 -9.47 14.24 10.42
C LEU A 31 -8.21 14.95 9.94
N VAL A 32 -8.27 16.28 9.82
CA VAL A 32 -7.11 17.12 9.43
C VAL A 32 -6.02 17.05 10.50
N THR A 33 -6.37 17.06 11.76
CA THR A 33 -5.42 16.94 12.88
C THR A 33 -4.76 15.56 12.89
N PHE A 34 -5.54 14.49 12.75
CA PHE A 34 -5.03 13.12 12.64
C PHE A 34 -4.10 12.94 11.43
N MET A 35 -4.46 13.49 10.28
CA MET A 35 -3.62 13.44 9.08
C MET A 35 -2.34 14.27 9.23
N LYS A 36 -2.41 15.37 9.98
CA LYS A 36 -1.24 16.21 10.27
C LYS A 36 -0.29 15.51 11.22
N GLU A 37 -0.77 14.92 12.30
CA GLU A 37 0.05 14.14 13.23
C GLU A 37 0.70 12.93 12.56
N MET A 38 -0.04 12.21 11.69
CA MET A 38 0.52 11.15 10.86
C MET A 38 1.61 11.66 9.92
N LYS A 39 1.39 12.83 9.29
CA LYS A 39 2.37 13.45 8.39
C LYS A 39 3.61 13.88 9.15
N ASP A 40 3.46 14.47 10.32
CA ASP A 40 4.57 14.98 11.14
C ASP A 40 5.41 13.82 11.69
N THR A 41 4.78 12.74 12.15
CA THR A 41 5.46 11.49 12.53
C THR A 41 6.23 10.89 11.35
N MET A 42 5.67 10.97 10.15
CA MET A 42 6.25 10.49 8.90
C MET A 42 7.45 11.35 8.45
N ILE A 43 7.37 12.67 8.63
CA ILE A 43 8.46 13.63 8.32
C ILE A 43 9.62 13.45 9.31
N GLU A 44 9.34 13.21 10.58
CA GLU A 44 10.36 12.97 11.61
C GLU A 44 11.15 11.68 11.33
N MET A 45 10.48 10.63 10.86
CA MET A 45 11.13 9.42 10.38
C MET A 45 12.08 9.65 9.19
N PHE A 46 11.73 10.56 8.26
CA PHE A 46 12.60 10.89 7.13
C PHE A 46 13.86 11.66 7.53
N LYS A 47 13.81 12.48 8.58
CA LYS A 47 14.98 13.25 9.04
C LYS A 47 16.07 12.36 9.64
N HIS A 48 15.72 11.16 10.12
CA HIS A 48 16.68 10.20 10.67
C HIS A 48 17.27 9.23 9.64
N MET A 49 16.82 9.29 8.37
CA MET A 49 17.34 8.50 7.25
C MET A 49 18.22 9.35 6.32
N GLN A 50 19.38 9.84 6.79
CA GLN A 50 20.36 10.49 5.90
C GLN A 50 21.35 9.46 5.38
N PRO A 51 21.63 9.43 4.06
CA PRO A 51 22.56 8.45 3.49
C PRO A 51 24.01 8.98 3.49
N ASN A 52 24.95 8.11 3.86
CA ASN A 52 26.38 8.31 3.59
C ASN A 52 26.72 7.78 2.20
N ASN A 53 27.14 8.68 1.32
CA ASN A 53 27.67 8.36 -0.02
C ASN A 53 29.13 7.93 0.07
N ASN A 54 29.45 6.78 -0.48
CA ASN A 54 30.65 6.52 -1.33
C ASN A 54 30.75 5.03 -1.65
N THR A 55 30.68 4.65 -2.93
CA THR A 55 31.50 3.53 -3.43
C THR A 55 31.54 3.47 -4.95
N THR A 56 32.73 3.26 -5.44
CA THR A 56 33.26 3.22 -6.80
C THR A 56 32.86 1.99 -7.61
N MET A 57 32.65 2.17 -8.91
CA MET A 57 32.39 1.11 -9.91
C MET A 57 33.65 0.31 -10.25
N SER A 58 33.51 -1.00 -10.39
CA SER A 58 34.46 -1.85 -11.11
C SER A 58 33.74 -2.72 -12.16
N HIS A 59 34.21 -2.65 -13.41
CA HIS A 59 33.72 -3.42 -14.55
C HIS A 59 34.50 -4.74 -14.66
N SER A 60 33.78 -5.84 -14.87
CA SER A 60 34.36 -7.12 -15.25
C SER A 60 33.61 -7.71 -16.45
N HIS A 61 34.33 -7.93 -17.57
CA HIS A 61 33.84 -8.63 -18.76
C HIS A 61 34.19 -10.11 -18.67
N ASN A 62 33.20 -10.97 -18.89
CA ASN A 62 33.44 -12.38 -19.25
C ASN A 62 32.54 -12.78 -20.42
N ASN A 63 33.16 -13.19 -21.53
CA ASN A 63 32.54 -13.76 -22.72
C ASN A 63 32.39 -15.28 -22.58
N SER A 64 31.16 -15.78 -22.68
CA SER A 64 30.88 -17.20 -22.89
C SER A 64 29.68 -17.38 -23.84
N HIS A 65 29.88 -18.10 -24.94
CA HIS A 65 28.90 -18.37 -25.99
C HIS A 65 27.92 -19.47 -25.54
N ASN A 66 26.94 -19.10 -24.71
CA ASN A 66 25.60 -19.71 -24.63
C ASN A 66 24.62 -18.61 -24.96
N LYS A 67 23.37 -18.90 -25.34
CA LYS A 67 22.31 -17.90 -25.46
C LYS A 67 22.13 -17.24 -24.08
N THR A 68 23.07 -16.39 -23.75
CA THR A 68 23.16 -15.72 -22.44
C THR A 68 22.06 -14.68 -22.42
N PHE A 69 21.16 -14.80 -21.46
CA PHE A 69 20.19 -13.77 -21.18
C PHE A 69 20.88 -12.41 -21.06
N ASN A 70 20.52 -11.47 -21.92
CA ASN A 70 21.04 -10.11 -21.88
C ASN A 70 20.04 -9.21 -21.16
N LEU A 71 20.36 -8.86 -19.92
CA LEU A 71 19.52 -8.02 -19.07
C LEU A 71 19.28 -6.63 -19.69
N GLN A 72 20.28 -6.03 -20.30
CA GLN A 72 20.14 -4.70 -20.92
C GLN A 72 19.19 -4.75 -22.12
N PHE A 73 19.28 -5.79 -22.94
CA PHE A 73 18.33 -6.00 -24.03
C PHE A 73 16.90 -6.25 -23.51
N PHE A 74 16.76 -7.06 -22.47
CA PHE A 74 15.45 -7.30 -21.85
C PHE A 74 14.81 -5.99 -21.36
N LEU A 75 15.54 -5.21 -20.57
CA LEU A 75 15.02 -3.97 -19.97
C LEU A 75 14.79 -2.87 -21.02
N ASN A 76 15.76 -2.61 -21.90
CA ASN A 76 15.72 -1.45 -22.77
C ASN A 76 14.98 -1.69 -24.11
N GLU A 77 14.88 -2.96 -24.56
CA GLU A 77 14.21 -3.28 -25.82
C GLU A 77 12.87 -3.99 -25.61
N GLN A 78 12.84 -5.05 -24.78
CA GLN A 78 11.59 -5.79 -24.55
C GLN A 78 10.66 -5.04 -23.61
N CYS A 79 11.18 -4.40 -22.56
CA CYS A 79 10.42 -3.63 -21.59
C CYS A 79 10.46 -2.11 -21.86
N LYS A 80 10.74 -1.69 -23.09
CA LYS A 80 10.80 -0.25 -23.46
C LYS A 80 9.49 0.49 -23.15
N ASP A 81 8.36 -0.17 -23.37
CA ASP A 81 7.02 0.39 -23.17
C ASP A 81 6.46 0.09 -21.75
N ALA A 82 7.33 -0.28 -20.79
CA ALA A 82 6.94 -0.43 -19.40
C ALA A 82 6.53 0.92 -18.78
N LEU A 83 5.61 0.88 -17.83
CA LEU A 83 5.24 2.07 -17.06
C LEU A 83 6.42 2.57 -16.22
N ASN A 84 6.45 3.86 -15.92
CA ASN A 84 7.27 4.36 -14.84
C ASN A 84 6.67 3.96 -13.48
N ILE A 85 7.50 3.82 -12.45
CA ILE A 85 7.06 3.37 -11.13
C ILE A 85 5.98 4.29 -10.55
N ASP A 86 6.10 5.61 -10.72
CA ASP A 86 5.14 6.57 -10.22
C ASP A 86 3.81 6.53 -10.98
N GLU A 87 3.85 6.29 -12.30
CA GLU A 87 2.66 6.08 -13.12
C GLU A 87 1.92 4.81 -12.68
N PHE A 88 2.65 3.73 -12.45
CA PHE A 88 2.09 2.48 -11.95
C PHE A 88 1.42 2.68 -10.60
N VAL A 89 2.12 3.26 -9.61
CA VAL A 89 1.57 3.50 -8.27
C VAL A 89 0.34 4.41 -8.32
N SER A 90 0.36 5.44 -9.18
CA SER A 90 -0.77 6.35 -9.37
C SER A 90 -1.97 5.68 -10.03
N SER A 91 -1.75 4.67 -10.86
CA SER A 91 -2.81 3.92 -11.53
C SER A 91 -3.56 2.93 -10.62
N ILE A 92 -2.98 2.56 -9.48
CA ILE A 92 -3.56 1.62 -8.53
C ILE A 92 -4.84 2.19 -7.93
N LYS A 93 -5.96 1.48 -8.15
CA LYS A 93 -7.27 1.80 -7.57
C LYS A 93 -7.53 0.89 -6.38
N ILE A 94 -7.26 1.40 -5.18
CA ILE A 94 -7.50 0.66 -3.94
C ILE A 94 -8.99 0.64 -3.64
N LYS A 95 -9.51 -0.55 -3.34
CA LYS A 95 -10.92 -0.80 -2.96
C LYS A 95 -11.03 -0.95 -1.45
N LEU A 96 -12.25 -0.79 -0.92
CA LEU A 96 -12.52 -1.06 0.50
C LEU A 96 -12.18 -2.50 0.90
N SER A 97 -12.33 -3.46 -0.02
CA SER A 97 -11.91 -4.84 0.20
C SER A 97 -10.40 -5.00 0.41
N ASP A 98 -9.58 -4.19 -0.24
CA ASP A 98 -8.13 -4.22 -0.06
C ASP A 98 -7.74 -3.69 1.34
N LEU A 99 -8.47 -2.67 1.82
CA LEU A 99 -8.34 -2.16 3.19
C LEU A 99 -8.78 -3.20 4.22
N GLU A 100 -9.92 -3.86 4.01
CA GLU A 100 -10.41 -4.94 4.89
C GLU A 100 -9.45 -6.12 4.93
N ASP A 101 -8.86 -6.49 3.78
CA ASP A 101 -7.80 -7.51 3.72
C ASP A 101 -6.58 -7.08 4.52
N THR A 102 -6.16 -5.81 4.44
CA THR A 102 -5.07 -5.28 5.26
C THR A 102 -5.41 -5.39 6.76
N GLY A 103 -6.63 -5.03 7.15
CA GLY A 103 -7.10 -5.18 8.53
C GLY A 103 -7.13 -6.63 9.02
N ARG A 104 -7.37 -7.59 8.14
CA ARG A 104 -7.45 -9.02 8.46
C ARG A 104 -6.10 -9.72 8.44
N LEU A 105 -5.23 -9.39 7.48
CA LEU A 105 -3.97 -10.10 7.20
C LEU A 105 -2.74 -9.41 7.80
N GLY A 106 -2.88 -8.16 8.21
CA GLY A 106 -1.77 -7.32 8.65
C GLY A 106 -1.12 -6.52 7.52
N TYR A 107 -0.32 -5.54 7.91
CA TYR A 107 0.31 -4.56 7.01
C TYR A 107 1.09 -5.20 5.86
N VAL A 108 2.01 -6.11 6.20
CA VAL A 108 2.93 -6.72 5.22
C VAL A 108 2.15 -7.44 4.13
N GLU A 109 1.24 -8.32 4.52
CA GLU A 109 0.48 -9.13 3.56
C GLU A 109 -0.52 -8.26 2.77
N GLY A 110 -1.22 -7.34 3.45
CA GLY A 110 -2.19 -6.44 2.80
C GLY A 110 -1.54 -5.59 1.71
N VAL A 111 -0.46 -4.87 2.03
CA VAL A 111 0.24 -4.00 1.06
C VAL A 111 0.91 -4.83 -0.04
N SER A 112 1.51 -5.99 0.31
CA SER A 112 2.09 -6.90 -0.70
C SER A 112 1.03 -7.35 -1.71
N ARG A 113 -0.16 -7.72 -1.26
CA ARG A 113 -1.26 -8.16 -2.13
C ARG A 113 -1.72 -7.07 -3.09
N ILE A 114 -1.84 -5.83 -2.60
CA ILE A 114 -2.22 -4.70 -3.46
C ILE A 114 -1.20 -4.54 -4.59
N LEU A 115 0.09 -4.50 -4.26
CA LEU A 115 1.16 -4.35 -5.25
C LEU A 115 1.20 -5.53 -6.23
N ILE A 116 1.26 -6.76 -5.71
CA ILE A 116 1.40 -7.98 -6.51
C ILE A 116 0.21 -8.17 -7.45
N LYS A 117 -1.01 -7.94 -6.98
CA LYS A 117 -2.22 -8.01 -7.80
C LYS A 117 -2.13 -7.06 -8.99
N ASN A 118 -1.81 -5.78 -8.75
CA ASN A 118 -1.73 -4.79 -9.81
C ASN A 118 -0.55 -5.04 -10.76
N LEU A 119 0.58 -5.61 -10.28
CA LEU A 119 1.68 -6.06 -11.13
C LEU A 119 1.27 -7.25 -12.01
N LYS A 120 0.47 -8.19 -11.47
CA LYS A 120 -0.04 -9.34 -12.23
C LYS A 120 -1.03 -8.95 -13.31
N ASP A 121 -1.80 -7.91 -13.08
CA ASP A 121 -2.75 -7.37 -14.05
C ASP A 121 -2.05 -6.74 -15.27
N LEU A 122 -0.74 -6.44 -15.16
CA LEU A 122 0.09 -5.96 -16.25
C LEU A 122 0.79 -7.11 -16.98
N ASP A 123 0.92 -6.97 -18.30
CA ASP A 123 1.85 -7.76 -19.08
C ASP A 123 3.26 -7.64 -18.50
N THR A 124 4.03 -8.74 -18.50
CA THR A 124 5.39 -8.79 -17.91
C THR A 124 6.28 -7.67 -18.44
N TYR A 125 6.21 -7.38 -19.74
CA TYR A 125 7.03 -6.35 -20.39
C TYR A 125 6.57 -4.91 -20.09
N LYS A 126 5.39 -4.75 -19.48
CA LYS A 126 4.85 -3.44 -19.06
C LYS A 126 5.02 -3.16 -17.57
N ARG A 127 5.51 -4.13 -16.81
CA ARG A 127 5.76 -3.97 -15.37
C ARG A 127 6.92 -2.99 -15.14
N PRO A 128 6.80 -2.06 -14.20
CA PRO A 128 7.85 -1.07 -13.90
C PRO A 128 8.99 -1.62 -13.04
N ILE A 129 8.90 -2.88 -12.61
CA ILE A 129 9.82 -3.50 -11.66
C ILE A 129 10.17 -4.90 -12.15
N HIS A 130 11.46 -5.23 -12.15
CA HIS A 130 11.98 -6.57 -12.41
C HIS A 130 13.06 -6.95 -11.41
N CYS A 131 13.08 -8.23 -10.99
CA CYS A 131 14.13 -8.79 -10.13
C CYS A 131 15.09 -9.65 -10.95
N SER A 132 16.36 -9.26 -11.01
CA SER A 132 17.39 -10.00 -11.74
C SER A 132 18.09 -11.06 -10.90
N ASP A 133 18.13 -10.91 -9.58
CA ASP A 133 18.71 -11.87 -8.62
C ASP A 133 17.85 -11.89 -7.35
N LEU A 134 17.05 -12.94 -7.20
CA LEU A 134 16.16 -13.08 -6.04
C LEU A 134 16.92 -13.30 -4.73
N LYS A 135 18.10 -13.94 -4.77
CA LYS A 135 18.86 -14.22 -3.55
C LYS A 135 19.47 -12.95 -2.97
N ARG A 136 19.86 -12.01 -3.85
CA ARG A 136 20.42 -10.71 -3.49
C ARG A 136 19.40 -9.59 -3.52
N GLU A 137 18.15 -9.90 -3.89
CA GLU A 137 17.04 -8.93 -4.00
C GLU A 137 17.38 -7.76 -4.95
N VAL A 138 18.10 -8.06 -6.06
CA VAL A 138 18.51 -7.04 -7.03
C VAL A 138 17.33 -6.65 -7.90
N LEU A 139 16.76 -5.48 -7.63
CA LEU A 139 15.65 -4.90 -8.37
C LEU A 139 16.13 -3.91 -9.41
N TYR A 140 15.44 -3.91 -10.56
CA TYR A 140 15.52 -2.86 -11.58
C TYR A 140 14.17 -2.20 -11.68
N ILE A 141 14.16 -0.88 -11.64
CA ILE A 141 12.95 -0.06 -11.59
C ILE A 141 13.02 0.94 -12.73
N LYS A 142 11.90 1.12 -13.44
CA LYS A 142 11.78 2.15 -14.46
C LYS A 142 11.27 3.44 -13.83
N SER A 143 12.08 4.49 -13.93
CA SER A 143 11.77 5.84 -13.47
C SER A 143 12.27 6.84 -14.49
N ASP A 144 11.48 7.90 -14.79
CA ASP A 144 11.81 8.91 -15.80
C ASP A 144 12.24 8.29 -17.16
N ASP A 145 11.50 7.27 -17.60
CA ASP A 145 11.72 6.49 -18.81
C ASP A 145 13.07 5.75 -18.89
N LYS A 146 13.74 5.57 -17.77
CA LYS A 146 15.02 4.85 -17.67
C LYS A 146 14.92 3.67 -16.71
N TRP A 147 15.59 2.58 -17.10
CA TRP A 147 15.77 1.43 -16.23
C TRP A 147 17.04 1.61 -15.39
N GLU A 148 16.86 1.66 -14.08
CA GLU A 148 17.98 1.78 -13.14
C GLU A 148 17.92 0.64 -12.13
N LYS A 149 19.08 0.20 -11.68
CA LYS A 149 19.17 -0.70 -10.53
C LYS A 149 18.81 0.11 -9.29
N ASP A 150 17.85 -0.37 -8.50
CA ASP A 150 17.57 0.26 -7.21
C ASP A 150 18.82 0.24 -6.32
N ASP A 151 18.97 1.26 -5.51
CA ASP A 151 20.14 1.42 -4.66
C ASP A 151 20.22 0.33 -3.56
N GLU A 152 21.31 0.32 -2.78
CA GLU A 152 21.50 -0.64 -1.69
C GLU A 152 20.45 -0.52 -0.59
N ASN A 153 19.83 0.64 -0.46
CA ASN A 153 18.75 0.92 0.50
C ASN A 153 17.36 0.62 -0.07
N ASN A 154 17.26 0.31 -1.37
CA ASN A 154 16.01 0.09 -2.10
C ASN A 154 15.06 1.30 -2.00
N GLU A 155 15.57 2.52 -2.20
CA GLU A 155 14.82 3.76 -1.97
C GLU A 155 13.61 3.90 -2.89
N GLN A 156 13.72 3.53 -4.17
CA GLN A 156 12.63 3.67 -5.13
C GLN A 156 11.46 2.74 -4.79
N ILE A 157 11.74 1.45 -4.53
CA ILE A 157 10.67 0.51 -4.15
C ILE A 157 10.07 0.83 -2.78
N ARG A 158 10.87 1.33 -1.82
CA ARG A 158 10.36 1.80 -0.52
C ARG A 158 9.42 2.98 -0.67
N SER A 159 9.74 3.92 -1.55
CA SER A 159 8.87 5.05 -1.89
C SER A 159 7.54 4.58 -2.48
N ALA A 160 7.58 3.66 -3.44
CA ALA A 160 6.38 3.07 -4.04
C ALA A 160 5.50 2.35 -3.00
N ILE A 161 6.10 1.51 -2.14
CA ILE A 161 5.39 0.82 -1.05
C ILE A 161 4.68 1.82 -0.14
N LYS A 162 5.37 2.89 0.25
CA LYS A 162 4.82 3.93 1.11
C LYS A 162 3.65 4.67 0.46
N GLN A 163 3.75 4.99 -0.81
CA GLN A 163 2.66 5.64 -1.55
C GLN A 163 1.41 4.74 -1.59
N VAL A 164 1.57 3.45 -1.88
CA VAL A 164 0.46 2.48 -1.89
C VAL A 164 -0.14 2.32 -0.49
N ALA A 165 0.68 2.20 0.56
CA ALA A 165 0.20 2.14 1.94
C ALA A 165 -0.59 3.38 2.33
N ASN A 166 -0.14 4.58 1.93
CA ASN A 166 -0.85 5.83 2.17
C ASN A 166 -2.19 5.88 1.43
N GLN A 167 -2.25 5.41 0.18
CA GLN A 167 -3.50 5.31 -0.57
C GLN A 167 -4.49 4.36 0.12
N ASN A 168 -3.99 3.24 0.69
CA ASN A 168 -4.80 2.30 1.45
C ASN A 168 -5.36 2.93 2.74
N ILE A 169 -4.55 3.64 3.51
CA ILE A 169 -4.99 4.37 4.72
C ILE A 169 -6.07 5.40 4.39
N ARG A 170 -5.97 6.08 3.26
CA ARG A 170 -6.98 7.06 2.80
C ARG A 170 -8.37 6.43 2.53
N GLN A 171 -8.48 5.11 2.47
CA GLN A 171 -9.76 4.43 2.38
C GLN A 171 -10.49 4.33 3.73
N ILE A 172 -9.81 4.56 4.87
CA ILE A 172 -10.42 4.43 6.21
C ILE A 172 -11.63 5.35 6.39
N PRO A 173 -11.58 6.66 6.06
CA PRO A 173 -12.76 7.52 6.16
C PRO A 173 -13.91 7.07 5.26
N ILE A 174 -13.62 6.56 4.07
CA ILE A 174 -14.64 6.06 3.14
C ILE A 174 -15.31 4.82 3.74
N TRP A 175 -14.49 3.91 4.31
CA TRP A 175 -14.98 2.70 4.98
C TRP A 175 -15.84 3.02 6.20
N THR A 176 -15.46 4.02 7.03
CA THR A 176 -16.25 4.43 8.21
C THR A 176 -17.57 5.08 7.84
N ASN A 177 -17.66 5.73 6.69
CA ASN A 177 -18.91 6.27 6.17
C ASN A 177 -19.82 5.17 5.63
N GLU A 178 -19.26 4.12 5.02
CA GLU A 178 -20.01 2.95 4.54
C GLU A 178 -20.54 2.09 5.71
N TYR A 179 -19.78 2.05 6.83
CA TYR A 179 -20.12 1.23 8.00
C TYR A 179 -20.20 2.09 9.28
N PRO A 180 -21.23 2.97 9.42
CA PRO A 180 -21.34 3.90 10.54
C PRO A 180 -21.43 3.21 11.91
N GLU A 181 -21.90 1.95 11.96
CA GLU A 181 -21.92 1.14 13.16
C GLU A 181 -20.54 0.83 13.74
N CYS A 182 -19.45 1.09 13.01
CA CYS A 182 -18.08 1.00 13.52
C CYS A 182 -17.80 1.97 14.67
N LYS A 183 -18.61 3.02 14.83
CA LYS A 183 -18.54 3.98 15.94
C LYS A 183 -19.13 3.42 17.24
N ASN A 184 -19.92 2.34 17.20
CA ASN A 184 -20.45 1.69 18.38
C ASN A 184 -19.45 0.67 18.93
N PRO A 185 -18.89 0.88 20.15
CA PRO A 185 -17.89 -0.01 20.76
C PRO A 185 -18.33 -1.47 20.93
N THR A 186 -19.63 -1.75 20.92
CA THR A 186 -20.16 -3.11 21.08
C THR A 186 -20.41 -3.82 19.75
N SER A 187 -20.19 -3.16 18.62
CA SER A 187 -20.43 -3.73 17.31
C SER A 187 -19.23 -4.51 16.77
N LYS A 188 -19.50 -5.58 16.01
CA LYS A 188 -18.45 -6.31 15.27
C LYS A 188 -17.71 -5.42 14.25
N LYS A 189 -18.37 -4.38 13.76
CA LYS A 189 -17.74 -3.41 12.84
C LYS A 189 -16.77 -2.49 13.57
N ASN A 190 -16.95 -2.23 14.85
CA ASN A 190 -15.96 -1.55 15.67
C ASN A 190 -14.69 -2.40 15.83
N ASP A 191 -14.81 -3.70 16.11
CA ASP A 191 -13.66 -4.61 16.17
C ASP A 191 -12.91 -4.66 14.85
N GLN A 192 -13.65 -4.67 13.74
CA GLN A 192 -13.05 -4.63 12.40
C GLN A 192 -12.33 -3.31 12.15
N TYR A 193 -12.93 -2.18 12.52
CA TYR A 193 -12.34 -0.85 12.43
C TYR A 193 -11.00 -0.77 13.19
N LEU A 194 -10.98 -1.21 14.44
CA LEU A 194 -9.77 -1.20 15.26
C LEU A 194 -8.65 -2.04 14.64
N LYS A 195 -8.98 -3.21 14.06
CA LYS A 195 -8.03 -4.03 13.31
C LYS A 195 -7.52 -3.34 12.06
N ILE A 196 -8.40 -2.69 11.30
CA ILE A 196 -8.03 -1.93 10.10
C ILE A 196 -7.05 -0.82 10.48
N VAL A 197 -7.38 0.01 11.47
CA VAL A 197 -6.53 1.12 11.90
C VAL A 197 -5.18 0.62 12.39
N SER A 198 -5.16 -0.40 13.26
CA SER A 198 -3.93 -0.98 13.79
C SER A 198 -3.05 -1.59 12.68
N ASN A 199 -3.64 -2.35 11.76
CA ASN A 199 -2.92 -3.12 10.75
C ASN A 199 -2.63 -2.33 9.46
N ALA A 200 -3.25 -1.15 9.26
CA ALA A 200 -2.91 -0.26 8.16
C ALA A 200 -1.60 0.52 8.43
N MET A 201 -1.14 0.57 9.68
CA MET A 201 0.12 1.20 10.03
C MET A 201 1.29 0.24 9.81
N SER A 202 2.44 0.80 9.38
CA SER A 202 3.64 0.02 9.04
C SER A 202 4.39 -0.59 10.24
N GLY A 203 3.96 -0.30 11.46
CA GLY A 203 4.59 -0.71 12.72
C GLY A 203 4.70 0.45 13.71
N ILE A 204 4.93 0.16 14.99
CA ILE A 204 5.03 1.15 16.08
C ILE A 204 6.43 1.73 16.16
N SER A 205 7.46 0.89 15.97
CA SER A 205 8.86 1.33 16.01
C SER A 205 9.45 1.47 14.59
N SER A 206 10.50 2.28 14.47
CA SER A 206 11.24 2.45 13.20
C SER A 206 11.88 1.12 12.73
N GLU A 207 12.31 0.28 13.65
CA GLU A 207 12.87 -1.04 13.35
C GLU A 207 11.78 -1.98 12.76
N GLU A 208 10.62 -2.01 13.39
CA GLU A 208 9.48 -2.79 12.91
C GLU A 208 9.03 -2.33 11.54
N GLN A 209 8.93 -1.03 11.31
CA GLN A 209 8.58 -0.46 10.01
C GLN A 209 9.57 -0.86 8.93
N THR A 210 10.88 -0.76 9.23
CA THR A 210 11.95 -1.17 8.31
C THR A 210 11.86 -2.65 7.98
N LYS A 211 11.64 -3.50 8.98
CA LYS A 211 11.46 -4.96 8.83
C LYS A 211 10.24 -5.27 7.95
N ASN A 212 9.11 -4.62 8.22
CA ASN A 212 7.86 -4.83 7.49
C ASN A 212 8.00 -4.43 6.02
N VAL A 213 8.59 -3.27 5.73
CA VAL A 213 8.85 -2.82 4.36
C VAL A 213 9.83 -3.77 3.65
N THR A 214 10.89 -4.21 4.32
CA THR A 214 11.82 -5.19 3.76
C THR A 214 11.13 -6.51 3.42
N GLN A 215 10.18 -6.96 4.23
CA GLN A 215 9.41 -8.17 3.93
C GLN A 215 8.48 -7.97 2.71
N ILE A 216 7.88 -6.78 2.54
CA ILE A 216 7.09 -6.46 1.34
C ILE A 216 7.98 -6.48 0.10
N ILE A 217 9.19 -5.90 0.16
CA ILE A 217 10.17 -5.94 -0.95
C ILE A 217 10.45 -7.39 -1.36
N LYS A 218 10.71 -8.29 -0.39
CA LYS A 218 10.91 -9.72 -0.66
C LYS A 218 9.72 -10.38 -1.34
N ASN A 219 8.51 -10.04 -0.92
CA ASN A 219 7.29 -10.59 -1.52
C ASN A 219 7.13 -10.11 -2.96
N VAL A 220 7.35 -8.82 -3.22
CA VAL A 220 7.29 -8.24 -4.57
C VAL A 220 8.40 -8.80 -5.46
N ALA A 221 9.64 -8.89 -4.96
CA ALA A 221 10.78 -9.40 -5.70
C ALA A 221 10.53 -10.82 -6.25
N LYS A 222 9.90 -11.70 -5.45
CA LYS A 222 9.53 -13.06 -5.88
C LYS A 222 8.59 -13.07 -7.08
N GLU A 223 7.70 -12.09 -7.15
CA GLU A 223 6.67 -12.02 -8.20
C GLU A 223 7.21 -11.47 -9.53
N VAL A 224 8.26 -10.66 -9.46
CA VAL A 224 8.83 -9.96 -10.63
C VAL A 224 10.19 -10.51 -11.05
N VAL A 225 10.50 -11.76 -10.68
CA VAL A 225 11.73 -12.44 -11.12
C VAL A 225 11.74 -12.57 -12.63
N ILE A 226 12.88 -12.23 -13.24
CA ILE A 226 13.10 -12.42 -14.68
C ILE A 226 13.42 -13.89 -14.94
N ASP A 227 12.61 -14.55 -15.79
CA ASP A 227 12.93 -15.88 -16.33
C ASP A 227 14.09 -15.75 -17.31
N LYS A 228 15.21 -16.47 -17.05
CA LYS A 228 16.48 -16.40 -17.81
C LYS A 228 16.63 -17.56 -18.77
#